data_564bd773ce2a1c4c3907b3e1f8fcb127
#
_entry.id   564bd773ce2a1c4c3907b3e1f8fcb127
#
_cell.length_a   1.000
_cell.length_b   1.000
_cell.length_c   1.000
_cell.angle_alpha   90.00
_cell.angle_beta   90.00
_cell.angle_gamma   90.00
#
_symmetry.space_group_name_H-M   'P 1'
#
loop_
_entity.id
_entity.type
_entity.pdbx_description
1 polymer ?
#
loop_
_entity_poly.entity_id
_entity_poly.type
_entity_poly.pdbx_seq_one_letter_code
_entity_poly.pdbx_strand_id
1 'polypeptide(L)'
;MLKDNLVAYSGMTTKIRAMKNKLLSPEQYEEITHFTTVAELISFLQTTPAYGEVLASMDPALAHRGEVESRMTFSTYSDFSKIYHFAGNSQKKYLEYYFMKYEISILKACMRNIMDSRSNANPVLTDKHFKRHTKINIDKLVLSNTIEEFVDNLSGTLYEKPLREVLKLDNPVLFDFEMNLDLFFFSYIWNHPDYFVPKGERPYFKKSFGPHIDLLNMLWIYRCKNYYVLSDAQIYSFLIPVNYYLDKNEIKRMVEAENNTVLYEIISNSYYGKTYGFDSTKNMEAQFSDILDTINMKDFKDAPYSLAAINAYFHLKNMEVARVVTALECIRYGYKPEAISQYINQKRGVL
;
A
#
# COMPACT_ATOMS: atom_id res chain seq x y z
N MET A 1 -16.25 -25.45 -11.21
CA MET A 1 -15.35 -24.26 -11.07
C MET A 1 -16.13 -22.95 -11.04
N LEU A 2 -16.81 -22.47 -12.10
CA LEU A 2 -17.57 -21.20 -12.04
C LEU A 2 -18.71 -21.19 -11.03
N LYS A 3 -19.50 -22.26 -10.91
CA LYS A 3 -20.57 -22.37 -9.92
C LYS A 3 -20.04 -22.39 -8.48
N ASP A 4 -18.97 -23.09 -8.23
CA ASP A 4 -18.37 -23.21 -6.88
C ASP A 4 -17.81 -21.87 -6.42
N ASN A 5 -17.14 -21.13 -7.32
CA ASN A 5 -16.65 -19.78 -7.03
C ASN A 5 -17.80 -18.79 -6.80
N LEU A 6 -18.89 -18.87 -7.58
CA LEU A 6 -20.05 -18.02 -7.37
C LEU A 6 -20.61 -18.18 -5.95
N VAL A 7 -20.80 -19.42 -5.50
CA VAL A 7 -21.32 -19.70 -4.15
C VAL A 7 -20.32 -19.21 -3.08
N ALA A 8 -19.02 -19.49 -3.27
CA ALA A 8 -18.00 -19.15 -2.30
C ALA A 8 -17.75 -17.64 -2.15
N TYR A 9 -17.95 -16.86 -3.23
CA TYR A 9 -17.61 -15.43 -3.24
C TYR A 9 -18.81 -14.49 -3.29
N SER A 10 -20.05 -14.97 -3.53
CA SER A 10 -21.22 -14.11 -3.75
C SER A 10 -21.47 -13.12 -2.61
N GLY A 11 -21.46 -13.59 -1.38
CA GLY A 11 -21.70 -12.75 -0.20
C GLY A 11 -20.61 -11.69 -0.04
N MET A 12 -19.34 -12.10 -0.16
CA MET A 12 -18.20 -11.19 -0.05
C MET A 12 -18.16 -10.19 -1.21
N THR A 13 -18.38 -10.62 -2.45
CA THR A 13 -18.42 -9.72 -3.61
C THR A 13 -19.56 -8.71 -3.51
N THR A 14 -20.72 -9.12 -3.02
CA THR A 14 -21.84 -8.20 -2.76
C THR A 14 -21.46 -7.16 -1.70
N LYS A 15 -20.80 -7.59 -0.62
CA LYS A 15 -20.28 -6.65 0.40
C LYS A 15 -19.26 -5.69 -0.17
N ILE A 16 -18.30 -6.19 -0.96
CA ILE A 16 -17.27 -5.37 -1.63
C ILE A 16 -17.92 -4.33 -2.56
N ARG A 17 -18.91 -4.72 -3.35
CA ARG A 17 -19.64 -3.78 -4.23
C ARG A 17 -20.35 -2.69 -3.43
N ALA A 18 -21.02 -3.06 -2.34
CA ALA A 18 -21.66 -2.10 -1.46
C ALA A 18 -20.66 -1.13 -0.80
N MET A 19 -19.48 -1.62 -0.43
CA MET A 19 -18.40 -0.80 0.13
C MET A 19 -17.77 0.10 -0.94
N LYS A 20 -17.55 -0.40 -2.15
CA LYS A 20 -17.06 0.40 -3.30
C LYS A 20 -17.98 1.59 -3.59
N ASN A 21 -19.29 1.40 -3.51
CA ASN A 21 -20.27 2.48 -3.73
C ASN A 21 -20.27 3.54 -2.63
N LYS A 22 -19.56 3.32 -1.53
CA LYS A 22 -19.36 4.32 -0.46
C LYS A 22 -18.11 5.17 -0.65
N LEU A 23 -17.20 4.78 -1.53
CA LEU A 23 -16.03 5.56 -1.85
C LEU A 23 -16.44 6.92 -2.44
N LEU A 24 -15.56 7.90 -2.33
CA LEU A 24 -15.80 9.26 -2.80
C LEU A 24 -16.04 9.29 -4.30
N SER A 25 -17.07 10.04 -4.72
CA SER A 25 -17.37 10.26 -6.12
C SER A 25 -16.45 11.32 -6.76
N PRO A 26 -16.38 11.41 -8.10
CA PRO A 26 -15.65 12.47 -8.77
C PRO A 26 -16.11 13.87 -8.36
N GLU A 27 -17.42 14.09 -8.14
CA GLU A 27 -18.00 15.36 -7.70
C GLU A 27 -17.54 15.71 -6.28
N GLN A 28 -17.44 14.72 -5.39
CA GLN A 28 -16.92 14.92 -4.04
C GLN A 28 -15.43 15.26 -4.04
N TYR A 29 -14.64 14.69 -4.94
CA TYR A 29 -13.24 15.11 -5.11
C TYR A 29 -13.15 16.55 -5.63
N GLU A 30 -14.01 16.96 -6.53
CA GLU A 30 -14.06 18.34 -7.01
C GLU A 30 -14.42 19.29 -5.87
N GLU A 31 -15.42 18.96 -5.05
CA GLU A 31 -15.78 19.73 -3.84
C GLU A 31 -14.59 19.88 -2.88
N ILE A 32 -13.81 18.82 -2.65
CA ILE A 32 -12.62 18.83 -1.79
C ILE A 32 -11.59 19.87 -2.28
N THR A 33 -11.46 20.09 -3.58
CA THR A 33 -10.48 21.06 -4.12
C THR A 33 -10.78 22.50 -3.73
N HIS A 34 -12.02 22.81 -3.41
CA HIS A 34 -12.47 24.17 -3.05
C HIS A 34 -12.39 24.47 -1.54
N PHE A 35 -12.07 23.49 -0.70
CA PHE A 35 -11.88 23.75 0.73
C PHE A 35 -10.62 24.56 0.99
N THR A 36 -10.71 25.48 1.95
CA THR A 36 -9.63 26.39 2.31
C THR A 36 -8.98 26.03 3.65
N THR A 37 -9.65 25.20 4.44
CA THR A 37 -9.17 24.77 5.76
C THR A 37 -9.25 23.27 5.94
N VAL A 38 -8.35 22.72 6.75
CA VAL A 38 -8.38 21.31 7.14
C VAL A 38 -9.68 20.96 7.87
N ALA A 39 -10.21 21.92 8.66
CA ALA A 39 -11.48 21.74 9.38
C ALA A 39 -12.67 21.52 8.44
N GLU A 40 -12.76 22.27 7.33
CA GLU A 40 -13.78 22.06 6.29
C GLU A 40 -13.68 20.66 5.68
N LEU A 41 -12.48 20.23 5.30
CA LEU A 41 -12.26 18.89 4.75
C LEU A 41 -12.69 17.79 5.74
N ILE A 42 -12.33 17.90 7.01
CA ILE A 42 -12.70 16.90 8.02
C ILE A 42 -14.21 16.89 8.24
N SER A 43 -14.83 18.07 8.38
CA SER A 43 -16.28 18.19 8.54
C SER A 43 -17.03 17.57 7.35
N PHE A 44 -16.55 17.78 6.14
CA PHE A 44 -17.08 17.14 4.94
C PHE A 44 -16.93 15.60 5.00
N LEU A 45 -15.72 15.10 5.29
CA LEU A 45 -15.46 13.66 5.36
C LEU A 45 -16.31 12.97 6.44
N GLN A 46 -16.59 13.64 7.55
CA GLN A 46 -17.51 13.14 8.60
C GLN A 46 -18.92 12.90 8.11
N THR A 47 -19.36 13.60 7.05
CA THR A 47 -20.69 13.40 6.44
C THR A 47 -20.70 12.24 5.43
N THR A 48 -19.54 11.77 4.99
CA THR A 48 -19.44 10.74 3.95
C THR A 48 -19.65 9.33 4.51
N PRO A 49 -20.27 8.42 3.74
CA PRO A 49 -20.44 7.04 4.18
C PRO A 49 -19.14 6.26 4.35
N ALA A 50 -18.04 6.71 3.72
CA ALA A 50 -16.74 6.07 3.80
C ALA A 50 -16.00 6.38 5.11
N TYR A 51 -16.14 7.60 5.63
CA TYR A 51 -15.29 8.11 6.70
C TYR A 51 -16.04 8.59 7.93
N GLY A 52 -17.36 8.81 7.86
CA GLY A 52 -18.16 9.33 8.95
C GLY A 52 -17.97 8.58 10.28
N GLU A 53 -17.92 7.24 10.23
CA GLU A 53 -17.74 6.41 11.43
C GLU A 53 -16.33 6.60 12.07
N VAL A 54 -15.28 6.58 11.25
CA VAL A 54 -13.89 6.63 11.76
C VAL A 54 -13.45 8.03 12.20
N LEU A 55 -14.10 9.07 11.67
CA LEU A 55 -13.82 10.47 12.00
C LEU A 55 -14.81 11.06 13.00
N ALA A 56 -15.88 10.35 13.38
CA ALA A 56 -16.97 10.88 14.22
C ALA A 56 -16.53 11.53 15.54
N SER A 57 -15.47 11.01 16.16
CA SER A 57 -14.96 11.50 17.44
C SER A 57 -13.88 12.57 17.30
N MET A 58 -13.55 13.00 16.09
CA MET A 58 -12.53 14.01 15.84
C MET A 58 -13.14 15.40 15.85
N ASP A 59 -12.52 16.33 16.58
CA ASP A 59 -12.86 17.74 16.48
C ASP A 59 -12.14 18.34 15.24
N PRO A 60 -12.88 18.81 14.23
CA PRO A 60 -12.27 19.36 13.02
C PRO A 60 -11.34 20.55 13.28
N ALA A 61 -11.64 21.37 14.30
CA ALA A 61 -10.85 22.56 14.63
C ALA A 61 -9.52 22.24 15.31
N LEU A 62 -9.42 21.09 15.98
CA LEU A 62 -8.23 20.67 16.74
C LEU A 62 -7.44 19.55 16.06
N ALA A 63 -7.86 19.13 14.87
CA ALA A 63 -7.31 17.97 14.22
C ALA A 63 -5.87 18.19 13.73
N HIS A 64 -4.96 17.36 14.21
CA HIS A 64 -3.60 17.32 13.72
C HIS A 64 -3.46 16.38 12.51
N ARG A 65 -2.61 16.77 11.54
CA ARG A 65 -2.35 15.97 10.33
C ARG A 65 -2.11 14.49 10.63
N GLY A 66 -1.19 14.19 11.55
CA GLY A 66 -0.82 12.80 11.86
C GLY A 66 -1.99 11.98 12.41
N GLU A 67 -2.91 12.59 13.14
CA GLU A 67 -4.12 11.94 13.61
C GLU A 67 -5.09 11.64 12.46
N VAL A 68 -5.31 12.63 11.57
CA VAL A 68 -6.17 12.44 10.38
C VAL A 68 -5.63 11.30 9.50
N GLU A 69 -4.35 11.36 9.15
CA GLU A 69 -3.67 10.34 8.34
C GLU A 69 -3.78 8.95 8.97
N SER A 70 -3.58 8.87 10.27
CA SER A 70 -3.70 7.62 11.02
C SER A 70 -5.13 7.07 11.02
N ARG A 71 -6.15 7.91 11.19
CA ARG A 71 -7.56 7.51 11.10
C ARG A 71 -7.98 7.12 9.68
N MET A 72 -7.45 7.80 8.68
CA MET A 72 -7.68 7.42 7.28
C MET A 72 -7.09 6.04 6.98
N THR A 73 -5.88 5.76 7.43
CA THR A 73 -5.25 4.44 7.32
C THR A 73 -6.05 3.39 8.10
N PHE A 74 -6.53 3.72 9.29
CA PHE A 74 -7.39 2.85 10.08
C PHE A 74 -8.72 2.55 9.38
N SER A 75 -9.26 3.46 8.56
CA SER A 75 -10.47 3.19 7.77
C SER A 75 -10.29 2.00 6.83
N THR A 76 -9.11 1.84 6.24
CA THR A 76 -8.77 0.68 5.37
C THR A 76 -8.76 -0.61 6.19
N TYR A 77 -8.22 -0.58 7.41
CA TYR A 77 -8.24 -1.71 8.32
C TYR A 77 -9.67 -2.05 8.79
N SER A 78 -10.50 -1.06 9.09
CA SER A 78 -11.94 -1.26 9.41
C SER A 78 -12.66 -1.97 8.27
N ASP A 79 -12.37 -1.58 7.03
CA ASP A 79 -12.93 -2.21 5.85
C ASP A 79 -12.42 -3.64 5.65
N PHE A 80 -11.15 -3.90 5.95
CA PHE A 80 -10.60 -5.25 6.02
C PHE A 80 -11.39 -6.12 7.01
N SER A 81 -11.64 -5.64 8.22
CA SER A 81 -12.39 -6.36 9.24
C SER A 81 -13.80 -6.70 8.78
N LYS A 82 -14.47 -5.76 8.08
CA LYS A 82 -15.79 -5.98 7.49
C LYS A 82 -15.76 -7.09 6.42
N ILE A 83 -14.75 -7.08 5.52
CA ILE A 83 -14.59 -8.12 4.48
C ILE A 83 -14.26 -9.47 5.12
N TYR A 84 -13.35 -9.49 6.10
CA TYR A 84 -12.96 -10.69 6.82
C TYR A 84 -14.14 -11.41 7.49
N HIS A 85 -15.12 -10.65 8.00
CA HIS A 85 -16.34 -11.21 8.58
C HIS A 85 -17.19 -11.99 7.57
N PHE A 86 -17.22 -11.57 6.30
CA PHE A 86 -17.94 -12.22 5.21
C PHE A 86 -17.13 -13.32 4.50
N ALA A 87 -15.87 -13.48 4.83
CA ALA A 87 -14.96 -14.42 4.18
C ALA A 87 -15.12 -15.84 4.73
N GLY A 88 -15.11 -16.82 3.85
CA GLY A 88 -14.96 -18.23 4.20
C GLY A 88 -13.50 -18.57 4.56
N ASN A 89 -13.26 -19.81 5.04
CA ASN A 89 -11.95 -20.21 5.56
C ASN A 89 -10.80 -20.06 4.53
N SER A 90 -11.04 -20.37 3.27
CA SER A 90 -10.03 -20.22 2.22
C SER A 90 -9.71 -18.77 1.90
N GLN A 91 -10.72 -17.90 1.89
CA GLN A 91 -10.55 -16.48 1.69
C GLN A 91 -9.90 -15.79 2.89
N LYS A 92 -10.18 -16.25 4.12
CA LYS A 92 -9.51 -15.77 5.33
C LYS A 92 -8.01 -15.98 5.29
N LYS A 93 -7.54 -17.14 4.77
CA LYS A 93 -6.11 -17.36 4.55
C LYS A 93 -5.50 -16.34 3.60
N TYR A 94 -6.21 -16.01 2.51
CA TYR A 94 -5.74 -14.95 1.62
C TYR A 94 -5.72 -13.58 2.29
N LEU A 95 -6.70 -13.30 3.12
CA LEU A 95 -6.75 -12.05 3.88
C LEU A 95 -5.64 -11.93 4.93
N GLU A 96 -5.01 -13.03 5.37
CA GLU A 96 -3.81 -12.98 6.23
C GLU A 96 -2.65 -12.22 5.56
N TYR A 97 -2.55 -12.25 4.24
CA TYR A 97 -1.60 -11.43 3.48
C TYR A 97 -1.80 -9.92 3.71
N TYR A 98 -3.05 -9.44 3.67
CA TYR A 98 -3.35 -8.04 4.00
C TYR A 98 -3.07 -7.73 5.46
N PHE A 99 -3.30 -8.69 6.34
CA PHE A 99 -3.01 -8.54 7.76
C PHE A 99 -1.50 -8.34 8.00
N MET A 100 -0.65 -9.11 7.32
CA MET A 100 0.81 -8.91 7.36
C MET A 100 1.20 -7.48 6.89
N LYS A 101 0.55 -6.95 5.88
CA LYS A 101 0.79 -5.57 5.43
C LYS A 101 0.51 -4.55 6.53
N TYR A 102 -0.57 -4.74 7.31
CA TYR A 102 -0.86 -3.87 8.46
C TYR A 102 0.14 -4.05 9.61
N GLU A 103 0.55 -5.28 9.92
CA GLU A 103 1.61 -5.52 10.90
C GLU A 103 2.89 -4.80 10.52
N ILE A 104 3.34 -4.92 9.27
CA ILE A 104 4.54 -4.23 8.76
C ILE A 104 4.38 -2.70 8.86
N SER A 105 3.22 -2.15 8.56
CA SER A 105 2.96 -0.72 8.72
C SER A 105 3.12 -0.27 10.19
N ILE A 106 2.66 -1.09 11.14
CA ILE A 106 2.84 -0.83 12.57
C ILE A 106 4.32 -0.93 12.97
N LEU A 107 5.01 -1.98 12.51
CA LEU A 107 6.45 -2.14 12.78
C LEU A 107 7.23 -0.92 12.29
N LYS A 108 6.98 -0.46 11.07
CA LYS A 108 7.60 0.76 10.53
C LYS A 108 7.28 2.00 11.37
N ALA A 109 6.02 2.17 11.79
CA ALA A 109 5.64 3.30 12.65
C ALA A 109 6.35 3.27 14.01
N CYS A 110 6.49 2.09 14.65
CA CYS A 110 7.24 1.95 15.90
C CYS A 110 8.73 2.27 15.70
N MET A 111 9.36 1.76 14.62
CA MET A 111 10.77 2.04 14.34
C MET A 111 11.02 3.53 14.06
N ARG A 112 10.12 4.22 13.36
CA ARG A 112 10.20 5.69 13.19
C ARG A 112 10.15 6.41 14.53
N ASN A 113 9.29 6.01 15.44
CA ASN A 113 9.21 6.62 16.76
C ASN A 113 10.52 6.43 17.55
N ILE A 114 11.15 5.25 17.46
CA ILE A 114 12.42 4.97 18.13
C ILE A 114 13.57 5.78 17.52
N MET A 115 13.70 5.77 16.19
CA MET A 115 14.87 6.34 15.51
C MET A 115 14.75 7.86 15.26
N ASP A 116 13.54 8.37 15.02
CA ASP A 116 13.31 9.80 14.74
C ASP A 116 12.80 10.58 15.97
N SER A 117 12.61 9.92 17.11
CA SER A 117 12.05 10.51 18.35
C SER A 117 10.72 11.26 18.14
N ARG A 118 9.95 10.87 17.13
CA ARG A 118 8.66 11.48 16.79
C ARG A 118 7.54 10.65 17.39
N SER A 119 6.98 11.09 18.50
CA SER A 119 5.79 10.49 19.11
C SER A 119 4.56 10.71 18.23
N ASN A 120 4.14 9.69 17.49
CA ASN A 120 2.86 9.69 16.78
C ASN A 120 1.96 8.60 17.36
N ALA A 121 0.84 9.02 17.98
CA ALA A 121 -0.19 8.07 18.38
C ALA A 121 -0.75 7.35 17.15
N ASN A 122 -0.73 6.03 17.14
CA ASN A 122 -1.32 5.24 16.08
C ASN A 122 -2.61 4.57 16.58
N PRO A 123 -3.81 5.01 16.13
CA PRO A 123 -5.08 4.47 16.61
C PRO A 123 -5.29 2.99 16.30
N VAL A 124 -4.58 2.41 15.33
CA VAL A 124 -4.62 0.96 15.05
C VAL A 124 -4.12 0.16 16.26
N LEU A 125 -3.19 0.73 17.05
CA LEU A 125 -2.61 0.08 18.23
C LEU A 125 -3.63 -0.22 19.33
N THR A 126 -4.76 0.47 19.34
CA THR A 126 -5.83 0.29 20.34
C THR A 126 -6.97 -0.61 19.87
N ASP A 127 -6.98 -1.01 18.58
CA ASP A 127 -8.06 -1.83 18.03
C ASP A 127 -8.04 -3.26 18.57
N LYS A 128 -9.15 -3.63 19.25
CA LYS A 128 -9.30 -4.97 19.89
C LYS A 128 -9.33 -6.11 18.87
N HIS A 129 -9.84 -5.84 17.66
CA HIS A 129 -9.90 -6.88 16.62
C HIS A 129 -8.51 -7.15 16.06
N PHE A 130 -7.71 -6.09 15.84
CA PHE A 130 -6.32 -6.22 15.44
C PHE A 130 -5.53 -7.02 16.49
N LYS A 131 -5.58 -6.62 17.76
CA LYS A 131 -4.90 -7.31 18.87
C LYS A 131 -5.26 -8.79 19.01
N ARG A 132 -6.46 -9.20 18.58
CA ARG A 132 -6.88 -10.61 18.64
C ARG A 132 -6.23 -11.48 17.55
N HIS A 133 -5.91 -10.90 16.40
CA HIS A 133 -5.42 -11.63 15.24
C HIS A 133 -3.92 -11.48 14.99
N THR A 134 -3.30 -10.45 15.56
CA THR A 134 -1.87 -10.23 15.42
C THR A 134 -1.05 -11.25 16.18
N LYS A 135 0.11 -11.62 15.61
CA LYS A 135 1.13 -12.47 16.25
C LYS A 135 2.23 -11.64 16.93
N ILE A 136 2.24 -10.33 16.74
CA ILE A 136 3.19 -9.41 17.37
C ILE A 136 2.64 -8.85 18.67
N ASN A 137 3.50 -8.70 19.68
CA ASN A 137 3.14 -8.06 20.95
C ASN A 137 3.32 -6.55 20.85
N ILE A 138 2.28 -5.86 20.38
CA ILE A 138 2.31 -4.41 20.13
C ILE A 138 2.68 -3.63 21.38
N ASP A 139 2.15 -4.01 22.55
CA ASP A 139 2.37 -3.27 23.79
C ASP A 139 3.86 -3.28 24.18
N LYS A 140 4.58 -4.40 23.94
CA LYS A 140 6.03 -4.47 24.11
C LYS A 140 6.79 -3.65 23.06
N LEU A 141 6.35 -3.69 21.81
CA LEU A 141 7.01 -2.98 20.71
C LEU A 141 6.96 -1.46 20.90
N VAL A 142 5.83 -0.94 21.35
CA VAL A 142 5.64 0.50 21.61
C VAL A 142 6.52 0.98 22.79
N LEU A 143 6.84 0.12 23.74
CA LEU A 143 7.67 0.43 24.90
C LEU A 143 9.18 0.28 24.64
N SER A 144 9.58 -0.23 23.49
CA SER A 144 11.00 -0.39 23.13
C SER A 144 11.66 0.99 22.97
N ASN A 145 12.82 1.15 23.58
CA ASN A 145 13.61 2.39 23.55
C ASN A 145 14.74 2.34 22.53
N THR A 146 15.18 1.15 22.13
CA THR A 146 16.22 0.94 21.13
C THR A 146 15.73 0.01 20.04
N ILE A 147 16.40 0.06 18.88
CA ILE A 147 16.04 -0.80 17.76
C ILE A 147 16.38 -2.28 18.04
N GLU A 148 17.44 -2.54 18.82
CA GLU A 148 17.82 -3.88 19.24
C GLU A 148 16.75 -4.49 20.14
N GLU A 149 16.29 -3.75 21.17
CA GLU A 149 15.20 -4.16 22.05
C GLU A 149 13.91 -4.42 21.25
N PHE A 150 13.63 -3.56 20.28
CA PHE A 150 12.48 -3.72 19.39
C PHE A 150 12.55 -5.03 18.60
N VAL A 151 13.72 -5.37 18.03
CA VAL A 151 13.91 -6.63 17.29
C VAL A 151 13.86 -7.83 18.23
N ASP A 152 14.40 -7.74 19.45
CA ASP A 152 14.31 -8.79 20.46
C ASP A 152 12.86 -9.07 20.89
N ASN A 153 12.03 -8.04 20.99
CA ASN A 153 10.60 -8.16 21.27
C ASN A 153 9.79 -8.81 20.13
N LEU A 154 10.39 -8.99 18.94
CA LEU A 154 9.82 -9.73 17.81
C LEU A 154 10.24 -11.20 17.77
N SER A 155 10.96 -11.69 18.80
CA SER A 155 11.46 -13.07 18.85
C SER A 155 10.33 -14.09 18.65
N GLY A 156 10.57 -15.08 17.77
CA GLY A 156 9.61 -16.10 17.40
C GLY A 156 8.57 -15.67 16.36
N THR A 157 8.61 -14.42 15.86
CA THR A 157 7.76 -13.95 14.75
C THR A 157 8.48 -14.07 13.40
N LEU A 158 7.71 -13.94 12.31
CA LEU A 158 8.27 -13.94 10.94
C LEU A 158 9.18 -12.73 10.68
N TYR A 159 9.04 -11.66 11.45
CA TYR A 159 9.73 -10.39 11.26
C TYR A 159 11.11 -10.33 11.96
N GLU A 160 11.34 -11.20 12.91
CA GLU A 160 12.60 -11.23 13.66
C GLU A 160 13.81 -11.41 12.75
N LYS A 161 13.81 -12.46 11.93
CA LYS A 161 14.97 -12.81 11.08
C LYS A 161 15.33 -11.71 10.08
N PRO A 162 14.39 -11.15 9.29
CA PRO A 162 14.69 -10.04 8.40
C PRO A 162 15.33 -8.85 9.11
N LEU A 163 14.78 -8.43 10.25
CA LEU A 163 15.28 -7.25 10.97
C LEU A 163 16.63 -7.51 11.65
N ARG A 164 16.89 -8.74 12.13
CA ARG A 164 18.23 -9.12 12.64
C ARG A 164 19.32 -9.06 11.58
N GLU A 165 19.02 -9.35 10.31
CA GLU A 165 19.99 -9.20 9.23
C GLU A 165 20.36 -7.73 9.00
N VAL A 166 19.43 -6.81 9.15
CA VAL A 166 19.71 -5.37 9.07
C VAL A 166 20.60 -4.90 10.21
N LEU A 167 20.41 -5.41 11.43
CA LEU A 167 21.26 -5.07 12.58
C LEU A 167 22.73 -5.47 12.41
N LYS A 168 23.07 -6.35 11.46
CA LYS A 168 24.47 -6.74 11.15
C LYS A 168 25.17 -5.77 10.21
N LEU A 169 24.45 -4.85 9.59
CA LEU A 169 25.04 -3.82 8.72
C LEU A 169 25.84 -2.83 9.55
N ASP A 170 26.82 -2.21 8.92
CA ASP A 170 27.58 -1.12 9.53
C ASP A 170 26.75 0.17 9.51
N ASN A 171 26.33 0.64 10.70
CA ASN A 171 25.48 1.81 10.91
C ASN A 171 24.16 1.82 10.13
N PRO A 172 23.26 0.83 10.36
CA PRO A 172 21.98 0.76 9.65
C PRO A 172 21.09 1.97 9.98
N VAL A 173 20.44 2.49 8.96
CA VAL A 173 19.49 3.60 9.07
C VAL A 173 18.04 3.11 8.96
N LEU A 174 17.07 3.94 9.33
CA LEU A 174 15.64 3.59 9.28
C LEU A 174 15.21 3.05 7.90
N PHE A 175 15.75 3.62 6.83
CA PHE A 175 15.48 3.18 5.46
C PHE A 175 15.82 1.69 5.23
N ASP A 176 16.94 1.20 5.78
CA ASP A 176 17.36 -0.19 5.62
C ASP A 176 16.36 -1.16 6.25
N PHE A 177 15.84 -0.82 7.43
CA PHE A 177 14.81 -1.61 8.12
C PHE A 177 13.49 -1.61 7.35
N GLU A 178 13.03 -0.45 6.89
CA GLU A 178 11.78 -0.32 6.14
C GLU A 178 11.83 -1.06 4.80
N MET A 179 12.93 -0.92 4.05
CA MET A 179 13.15 -1.61 2.78
C MET A 179 13.24 -3.13 2.97
N ASN A 180 13.93 -3.58 4.02
CA ASN A 180 14.05 -5.01 4.29
C ASN A 180 12.70 -5.64 4.62
N LEU A 181 11.83 -4.95 5.37
CA LEU A 181 10.46 -5.42 5.62
C LEU A 181 9.62 -5.49 4.35
N ASP A 182 9.76 -4.53 3.42
CA ASP A 182 9.06 -4.57 2.14
C ASP A 182 9.56 -5.73 1.27
N LEU A 183 10.87 -5.88 1.13
CA LEU A 183 11.48 -7.02 0.43
C LEU A 183 11.02 -8.36 1.00
N PHE A 184 11.05 -8.48 2.33
CA PHE A 184 10.57 -9.67 3.03
C PHE A 184 9.10 -9.94 2.69
N PHE A 185 8.22 -8.94 2.80
CA PHE A 185 6.80 -9.09 2.55
C PHE A 185 6.52 -9.62 1.14
N PHE A 186 7.01 -8.94 0.12
CA PHE A 186 6.75 -9.32 -1.28
C PHE A 186 7.36 -10.69 -1.61
N SER A 187 8.59 -10.95 -1.18
CA SER A 187 9.28 -12.23 -1.39
C SER A 187 8.57 -13.37 -0.66
N TYR A 188 8.16 -13.15 0.57
CA TYR A 188 7.49 -14.17 1.38
C TYR A 188 6.15 -14.58 0.78
N ILE A 189 5.31 -13.60 0.42
CA ILE A 189 4.00 -13.87 -0.19
C ILE A 189 4.14 -14.56 -1.55
N TRP A 190 5.06 -14.12 -2.39
CA TRP A 190 5.29 -14.73 -3.69
C TRP A 190 5.77 -16.16 -3.62
N ASN A 191 6.66 -16.47 -2.68
CA ASN A 191 7.26 -17.80 -2.52
C ASN A 191 6.38 -18.79 -1.75
N HIS A 192 5.34 -18.31 -1.02
CA HIS A 192 4.44 -19.16 -0.26
C HIS A 192 2.97 -19.07 -0.72
N PRO A 193 2.68 -19.10 -2.05
CA PRO A 193 1.31 -19.01 -2.53
C PRO A 193 0.45 -20.18 -2.06
N ASP A 194 1.06 -21.33 -1.77
CA ASP A 194 0.37 -22.52 -1.28
C ASP A 194 -0.27 -22.32 0.09
N TYR A 195 0.29 -21.44 0.91
CA TYR A 195 -0.24 -21.11 2.22
C TYR A 195 -1.41 -20.13 2.13
N PHE A 196 -1.27 -19.04 1.36
CA PHE A 196 -2.22 -17.94 1.33
C PHE A 196 -3.34 -18.13 0.29
N VAL A 197 -3.05 -18.77 -0.85
CA VAL A 197 -3.90 -18.73 -2.03
C VAL A 197 -4.46 -20.12 -2.35
N PRO A 198 -5.79 -20.30 -2.38
CA PRO A 198 -6.41 -21.53 -2.85
C PRO A 198 -5.90 -21.90 -4.27
N LYS A 199 -5.70 -23.21 -4.53
CA LYS A 199 -5.12 -23.67 -5.81
C LYS A 199 -5.82 -23.10 -7.04
N GLY A 200 -7.15 -23.03 -7.04
CA GLY A 200 -7.94 -22.49 -8.15
C GLY A 200 -7.84 -20.98 -8.34
N GLU A 201 -7.35 -20.25 -7.34
CA GLU A 201 -7.24 -18.79 -7.34
C GLU A 201 -5.82 -18.29 -7.67
N ARG A 202 -4.83 -19.18 -7.75
CA ARG A 202 -3.42 -18.83 -8.04
C ARG A 202 -3.22 -18.05 -9.34
N PRO A 203 -3.92 -18.34 -10.44
CA PRO A 203 -3.81 -17.53 -11.64
C PRO A 203 -4.22 -16.09 -11.42
N TYR A 204 -5.31 -15.83 -10.68
CA TYR A 204 -5.77 -14.47 -10.34
C TYR A 204 -4.78 -13.76 -9.41
N PHE A 205 -4.25 -14.47 -8.41
CA PHE A 205 -3.20 -13.94 -7.54
C PHE A 205 -1.97 -13.50 -8.35
N LYS A 206 -1.41 -14.39 -9.17
CA LYS A 206 -0.22 -14.07 -9.98
C LYS A 206 -0.46 -12.91 -10.94
N LYS A 207 -1.64 -12.85 -11.56
CA LYS A 207 -2.02 -11.82 -12.51
C LYS A 207 -2.15 -10.43 -11.88
N SER A 208 -2.55 -10.37 -10.62
CA SER A 208 -2.66 -9.12 -9.84
C SER A 208 -1.33 -8.76 -9.14
N PHE A 209 -0.69 -9.74 -8.49
CA PHE A 209 0.46 -9.49 -7.63
C PHE A 209 1.79 -9.40 -8.41
N GLY A 210 1.92 -10.15 -9.51
CA GLY A 210 3.11 -10.12 -10.36
C GLY A 210 3.39 -8.76 -10.99
N PRO A 211 2.42 -8.13 -11.67
CA PRO A 211 2.59 -6.78 -12.18
C PRO A 211 2.87 -5.74 -11.10
N HIS A 212 2.28 -5.90 -9.90
CA HIS A 212 2.57 -5.01 -8.78
C HIS A 212 4.04 -5.06 -8.40
N ILE A 213 4.64 -6.25 -8.31
CA ILE A 213 6.08 -6.41 -8.03
C ILE A 213 6.94 -5.81 -9.15
N ASP A 214 6.63 -6.09 -10.40
CA ASP A 214 7.41 -5.54 -11.52
C ASP A 214 7.41 -4.01 -11.52
N LEU A 215 6.22 -3.40 -11.39
CA LEU A 215 6.08 -1.93 -11.35
C LEU A 215 6.75 -1.33 -10.12
N LEU A 216 6.72 -2.01 -8.98
CA LEU A 216 7.41 -1.58 -7.76
C LEU A 216 8.92 -1.62 -7.94
N ASN A 217 9.48 -2.68 -8.54
CA ASN A 217 10.90 -2.76 -8.87
C ASN A 217 11.32 -1.63 -9.82
N MET A 218 10.54 -1.36 -10.87
CA MET A 218 10.80 -0.24 -11.78
C MET A 218 10.81 1.11 -11.04
N LEU A 219 9.84 1.30 -10.14
CA LEU A 219 9.75 2.53 -9.33
C LEU A 219 10.95 2.68 -8.38
N TRP A 220 11.37 1.60 -7.75
CA TRP A 220 12.53 1.63 -6.86
C TRP A 220 13.82 1.93 -7.64
N ILE A 221 14.03 1.32 -8.81
CA ILE A 221 15.16 1.66 -9.69
C ILE A 221 15.16 3.17 -10.01
N TYR A 222 13.99 3.68 -10.42
CA TYR A 222 13.86 5.10 -10.72
C TYR A 222 14.18 5.99 -9.51
N ARG A 223 13.61 5.69 -8.34
CA ARG A 223 13.84 6.45 -7.11
C ARG A 223 15.29 6.39 -6.65
N CYS A 224 15.89 5.20 -6.68
CA CYS A 224 17.27 5.01 -6.28
C CYS A 224 18.25 5.80 -7.15
N LYS A 225 17.99 5.87 -8.46
CA LYS A 225 18.83 6.66 -9.38
C LYS A 225 18.62 8.17 -9.26
N ASN A 226 17.39 8.62 -9.02
CA ASN A 226 17.05 10.05 -9.10
C ASN A 226 17.10 10.78 -7.77
N TYR A 227 16.75 10.11 -6.68
CA TYR A 227 16.62 10.78 -5.38
C TYR A 227 17.70 10.37 -4.38
N TYR A 228 18.19 9.12 -4.48
CA TYR A 228 19.16 8.59 -3.53
C TYR A 228 20.56 8.48 -4.12
N VAL A 229 20.70 8.53 -5.46
CA VAL A 229 21.98 8.43 -6.20
C VAL A 229 22.80 7.23 -5.73
N LEU A 230 22.16 6.05 -5.68
CA LEU A 230 22.78 4.81 -5.23
C LEU A 230 23.58 4.14 -6.36
N SER A 231 24.60 3.38 -6.00
CA SER A 231 25.32 2.51 -6.92
C SER A 231 24.44 1.36 -7.42
N ASP A 232 24.77 0.81 -8.60
CA ASP A 232 24.02 -0.33 -9.17
C ASP A 232 23.96 -1.51 -8.21
N ALA A 233 25.05 -1.82 -7.50
CA ALA A 233 25.10 -2.89 -6.51
C ALA A 233 24.11 -2.67 -5.35
N GLN A 234 23.98 -1.43 -4.87
CA GLN A 234 23.00 -1.07 -3.85
C GLN A 234 21.57 -1.15 -4.39
N ILE A 235 21.33 -0.70 -5.63
CA ILE A 235 20.00 -0.82 -6.26
C ILE A 235 19.59 -2.28 -6.34
N TYR A 236 20.47 -3.18 -6.80
CA TYR A 236 20.17 -4.63 -6.84
C TYR A 236 19.78 -5.20 -5.49
N SER A 237 20.37 -4.74 -4.38
CA SER A 237 20.05 -5.22 -3.04
C SER A 237 18.64 -4.83 -2.57
N PHE A 238 18.02 -3.81 -3.17
CA PHE A 238 16.67 -3.34 -2.86
C PHE A 238 15.59 -3.89 -3.80
N LEU A 239 15.95 -4.69 -4.81
CA LEU A 239 14.95 -5.24 -5.71
C LEU A 239 14.33 -6.52 -5.16
N ILE A 240 13.01 -6.64 -5.32
CA ILE A 240 12.30 -7.88 -5.05
C ILE A 240 12.76 -8.91 -6.08
N PRO A 241 13.27 -10.10 -5.66
CA PRO A 241 13.86 -11.08 -6.57
C PRO A 241 12.79 -11.89 -7.33
N VAL A 242 11.85 -11.20 -7.93
CA VAL A 242 10.73 -11.75 -8.69
C VAL A 242 10.64 -11.04 -10.03
N ASN A 243 10.49 -11.82 -11.08
CA ASN A 243 10.31 -11.33 -12.44
C ASN A 243 9.01 -11.95 -12.99
N TYR A 244 8.05 -11.10 -13.37
CA TYR A 244 6.76 -11.58 -13.89
C TYR A 244 6.63 -11.34 -15.39
N TYR A 245 6.50 -10.11 -15.84
CA TYR A 245 6.56 -9.72 -17.26
C TYR A 245 7.89 -9.06 -17.63
N LEU A 246 8.64 -8.58 -16.65
CA LEU A 246 10.00 -8.08 -16.85
C LEU A 246 10.99 -9.24 -16.73
N ASP A 247 11.89 -9.39 -17.68
CA ASP A 247 12.95 -10.36 -17.57
C ASP A 247 14.19 -9.80 -16.81
N LYS A 248 15.11 -10.71 -16.45
CA LYS A 248 16.33 -10.32 -15.73
C LYS A 248 17.22 -9.35 -16.52
N ASN A 249 17.21 -9.44 -17.85
CA ASN A 249 18.04 -8.57 -18.69
C ASN A 249 17.42 -7.16 -18.78
N GLU A 250 16.08 -7.06 -18.80
CA GLU A 250 15.39 -5.78 -18.75
C GLU A 250 15.68 -5.06 -17.41
N ILE A 251 15.53 -5.77 -16.29
CA ILE A 251 15.87 -5.24 -14.95
C ILE A 251 17.35 -4.80 -14.92
N LYS A 252 18.27 -5.64 -15.41
CA LYS A 252 19.69 -5.30 -15.48
C LYS A 252 19.91 -4.02 -16.27
N ARG A 253 19.36 -3.91 -17.47
CA ARG A 253 19.49 -2.72 -18.31
C ARG A 253 18.91 -1.46 -17.65
N MET A 254 17.81 -1.59 -16.90
CA MET A 254 17.22 -0.47 -16.14
C MET A 254 18.15 -0.02 -15.01
N VAL A 255 18.74 -0.96 -14.25
CA VAL A 255 19.66 -0.65 -13.16
C VAL A 255 20.96 -0.02 -13.72
N GLU A 256 21.51 -0.54 -14.81
CA GLU A 256 22.74 -0.08 -15.44
C GLU A 256 22.54 1.11 -16.41
N ALA A 257 21.31 1.65 -16.54
CA ALA A 257 21.03 2.79 -17.41
C ALA A 257 21.84 4.02 -16.99
N GLU A 258 22.60 4.60 -17.92
CA GLU A 258 23.49 5.74 -17.65
C GLU A 258 22.75 7.02 -17.25
N ASN A 259 21.53 7.19 -17.74
CA ASN A 259 20.70 8.36 -17.49
C ASN A 259 19.21 8.05 -17.66
N ASN A 260 18.37 9.03 -17.30
CA ASN A 260 16.91 8.87 -17.37
C ASN A 260 16.37 8.67 -18.79
N THR A 261 17.01 9.23 -19.81
CA THR A 261 16.57 9.05 -21.20
C THR A 261 16.64 7.58 -21.58
N VAL A 262 17.78 6.92 -21.28
CA VAL A 262 17.98 5.49 -21.52
C VAL A 262 17.02 4.66 -20.67
N LEU A 263 16.83 5.02 -19.39
CA LEU A 263 15.89 4.34 -18.50
C LEU A 263 14.45 4.41 -19.06
N TYR A 264 14.00 5.58 -19.49
CA TYR A 264 12.69 5.78 -20.08
C TYR A 264 12.50 5.01 -21.39
N GLU A 265 13.54 4.93 -22.23
CA GLU A 265 13.51 4.12 -23.44
C GLU A 265 13.33 2.64 -23.13
N ILE A 266 14.04 2.10 -22.14
CA ILE A 266 13.93 0.71 -21.71
C ILE A 266 12.50 0.45 -21.18
N ILE A 267 11.97 1.34 -20.32
CA ILE A 267 10.62 1.22 -19.79
C ILE A 267 9.58 1.26 -20.92
N SER A 268 9.71 2.18 -21.88
CA SER A 268 8.79 2.30 -23.01
C SER A 268 8.79 1.03 -23.88
N ASN A 269 9.94 0.38 -24.00
CA ASN A 269 10.09 -0.87 -24.76
C ASN A 269 9.74 -2.14 -23.98
N SER A 270 9.50 -2.05 -22.68
CA SER A 270 9.08 -3.16 -21.82
C SER A 270 7.66 -3.62 -22.14
N TYR A 271 7.25 -4.75 -21.54
CA TYR A 271 5.85 -5.20 -21.59
C TYR A 271 4.86 -4.11 -21.18
N TYR A 272 5.17 -3.38 -20.09
CA TYR A 272 4.28 -2.36 -19.56
C TYR A 272 4.18 -1.14 -20.47
N GLY A 273 5.29 -0.66 -20.99
CA GLY A 273 5.32 0.45 -21.93
C GLY A 273 4.56 0.14 -23.23
N LYS A 274 4.76 -1.05 -23.81
CA LYS A 274 4.07 -1.49 -25.02
C LYS A 274 2.57 -1.72 -24.80
N THR A 275 2.17 -2.22 -23.64
CA THR A 275 0.77 -2.61 -23.39
C THR A 275 -0.09 -1.42 -22.93
N TYR A 276 0.46 -0.55 -22.10
CA TYR A 276 -0.31 0.54 -21.46
C TYR A 276 0.10 1.93 -21.94
N GLY A 277 1.18 2.01 -22.70
CA GLY A 277 1.81 3.28 -23.06
C GLY A 277 2.68 3.82 -21.92
N PHE A 278 3.70 4.58 -22.28
CA PHE A 278 4.56 5.27 -21.34
C PHE A 278 4.97 6.63 -21.92
N ASP A 279 4.77 7.69 -21.15
CA ASP A 279 5.06 9.07 -21.54
C ASP A 279 6.14 9.65 -20.61
N SER A 280 7.35 9.82 -21.13
CA SER A 280 8.49 10.32 -20.37
C SER A 280 8.33 11.75 -19.83
N THR A 281 7.33 12.50 -20.30
CA THR A 281 7.01 13.86 -19.82
C THR A 281 6.14 13.87 -18.60
N LYS A 282 5.47 12.74 -18.29
CA LYS A 282 4.57 12.59 -17.15
C LYS A 282 5.28 12.02 -15.93
N ASN A 283 4.70 12.25 -14.77
CA ASN A 283 5.18 11.65 -13.52
C ASN A 283 5.13 10.11 -13.61
N MET A 284 6.27 9.45 -13.39
CA MET A 284 6.42 7.99 -13.49
C MET A 284 5.55 7.26 -12.48
N GLU A 285 5.50 7.75 -11.24
CA GLU A 285 4.72 7.13 -10.17
C GLU A 285 3.21 7.15 -10.48
N ALA A 286 2.74 8.26 -11.05
CA ALA A 286 1.36 8.38 -11.49
C ALA A 286 1.03 7.37 -12.60
N GLN A 287 1.90 7.23 -13.60
CA GLN A 287 1.68 6.28 -14.69
C GLN A 287 1.65 4.83 -14.20
N PHE A 288 2.57 4.45 -13.29
CA PHE A 288 2.57 3.10 -12.72
C PHE A 288 1.32 2.83 -11.89
N SER A 289 0.85 3.83 -11.13
CA SER A 289 -0.41 3.74 -10.43
C SER A 289 -1.61 3.55 -11.38
N ASP A 290 -1.62 4.27 -12.51
CA ASP A 290 -2.68 4.14 -13.53
C ASP A 290 -2.67 2.76 -14.19
N ILE A 291 -1.49 2.19 -14.42
CA ILE A 291 -1.34 0.82 -14.93
C ILE A 291 -1.92 -0.17 -13.93
N LEU A 292 -1.58 -0.06 -12.64
CA LEU A 292 -2.12 -0.94 -11.59
C LEU A 292 -3.64 -0.79 -11.44
N ASP A 293 -4.17 0.43 -11.54
CA ASP A 293 -5.61 0.69 -11.52
C ASP A 293 -6.30 -0.04 -12.68
N THR A 294 -5.74 0.10 -13.89
CA THR A 294 -6.25 -0.56 -15.09
C THR A 294 -6.26 -2.09 -14.93
N ILE A 295 -5.18 -2.68 -14.40
CA ILE A 295 -5.06 -4.12 -14.16
C ILE A 295 -6.11 -4.58 -13.15
N ASN A 296 -6.17 -3.93 -11.98
CA ASN A 296 -7.09 -4.33 -10.91
C ASN A 296 -8.55 -4.18 -11.33
N MET A 297 -8.90 -3.11 -12.03
CA MET A 297 -10.28 -2.90 -12.51
C MET A 297 -10.68 -3.89 -13.58
N LYS A 298 -9.77 -4.23 -14.49
CA LYS A 298 -10.00 -5.27 -15.50
C LYS A 298 -10.20 -6.63 -14.83
N ASP A 299 -9.34 -6.99 -13.89
CA ASP A 299 -9.43 -8.27 -13.19
C ASP A 299 -10.72 -8.38 -12.38
N PHE A 300 -11.17 -7.30 -11.74
CA PHE A 300 -12.46 -7.27 -11.05
C PHE A 300 -13.65 -7.45 -12.00
N LYS A 301 -13.58 -6.87 -13.20
CA LYS A 301 -14.61 -7.03 -14.23
C LYS A 301 -14.65 -8.45 -14.78
N ASP A 302 -13.48 -9.02 -15.08
CA ASP A 302 -13.34 -10.33 -15.72
C ASP A 302 -13.61 -11.48 -14.74
N ALA A 303 -13.27 -11.30 -13.46
CA ALA A 303 -13.39 -12.32 -12.42
C ALA A 303 -13.97 -11.79 -11.09
N PRO A 304 -15.22 -11.29 -11.08
CA PRO A 304 -15.81 -10.64 -9.90
C PRO A 304 -16.03 -11.59 -8.71
N TYR A 305 -16.06 -12.90 -8.95
CA TYR A 305 -16.21 -13.93 -7.92
C TYR A 305 -14.88 -14.67 -7.69
N SER A 306 -13.84 -13.90 -7.38
CA SER A 306 -12.48 -14.39 -7.10
C SER A 306 -11.75 -13.44 -6.16
N LEU A 307 -10.48 -13.73 -5.86
CA LEU A 307 -9.58 -12.84 -5.12
C LEU A 307 -9.40 -11.46 -5.80
N ALA A 308 -9.64 -11.37 -7.12
CA ALA A 308 -9.56 -10.11 -7.85
C ALA A 308 -10.50 -9.03 -7.27
N ALA A 309 -11.67 -9.43 -6.76
CA ALA A 309 -12.60 -8.51 -6.11
C ALA A 309 -12.00 -7.86 -4.84
N ILE A 310 -11.29 -8.66 -4.05
CA ILE A 310 -10.62 -8.19 -2.82
C ILE A 310 -9.50 -7.22 -3.19
N ASN A 311 -8.63 -7.62 -4.14
CA ASN A 311 -7.49 -6.82 -4.57
C ASN A 311 -7.93 -5.47 -5.14
N ALA A 312 -8.92 -5.48 -6.03
CA ALA A 312 -9.44 -4.26 -6.63
C ALA A 312 -10.03 -3.30 -5.59
N TYR A 313 -10.76 -3.84 -4.61
CA TYR A 313 -11.32 -2.98 -3.57
C TYR A 313 -10.25 -2.32 -2.71
N PHE A 314 -9.26 -3.09 -2.21
CA PHE A 314 -8.20 -2.52 -1.38
C PHE A 314 -7.28 -1.60 -2.18
N HIS A 315 -7.07 -1.87 -3.46
CA HIS A 315 -6.37 -0.94 -4.35
C HIS A 315 -7.11 0.41 -4.41
N LEU A 316 -8.41 0.41 -4.73
CA LEU A 316 -9.24 1.62 -4.79
C LEU A 316 -9.26 2.36 -3.45
N LYS A 317 -9.42 1.63 -2.33
CA LYS A 317 -9.46 2.23 -0.99
C LYS A 317 -8.14 2.88 -0.62
N ASN A 318 -7.01 2.23 -0.89
CA ASN A 318 -5.68 2.80 -0.65
C ASN A 318 -5.44 4.05 -1.52
N MET A 319 -5.87 4.02 -2.79
CA MET A 319 -5.80 5.17 -3.68
C MET A 319 -6.64 6.35 -3.16
N GLU A 320 -7.84 6.07 -2.66
CA GLU A 320 -8.71 7.08 -2.05
C GLU A 320 -8.06 7.71 -0.82
N VAL A 321 -7.54 6.89 0.11
CA VAL A 321 -6.84 7.39 1.30
C VAL A 321 -5.65 8.28 0.90
N ALA A 322 -4.83 7.84 -0.05
CA ALA A 322 -3.70 8.63 -0.53
C ALA A 322 -4.12 9.98 -1.14
N ARG A 323 -5.20 10.01 -1.93
CA ARG A 323 -5.75 11.23 -2.51
C ARG A 323 -6.26 12.20 -1.44
N VAL A 324 -6.99 11.69 -0.44
CA VAL A 324 -7.52 12.53 0.64
C VAL A 324 -6.38 13.08 1.51
N VAL A 325 -5.36 12.28 1.84
CA VAL A 325 -4.17 12.75 2.57
C VAL A 325 -3.42 13.81 1.75
N THR A 326 -3.29 13.62 0.43
CA THR A 326 -2.70 14.63 -0.46
C THR A 326 -3.51 15.93 -0.48
N ALA A 327 -4.84 15.84 -0.56
CA ALA A 327 -5.71 17.01 -0.50
C ALA A 327 -5.54 17.78 0.83
N LEU A 328 -5.51 17.06 1.94
CA LEU A 328 -5.30 17.63 3.28
C LEU A 328 -3.98 18.42 3.33
N GLU A 329 -2.90 17.86 2.78
CA GLU A 329 -1.61 18.56 2.73
C GLU A 329 -1.68 19.82 1.86
N CYS A 330 -2.25 19.71 0.67
CA CYS A 330 -2.40 20.84 -0.24
C CYS A 330 -3.22 21.98 0.38
N ILE A 331 -4.34 21.66 1.02
CA ILE A 331 -5.19 22.62 1.74
C ILE A 331 -4.40 23.28 2.88
N ARG A 332 -3.68 22.49 3.67
CA ARG A 332 -2.86 23.00 4.78
C ARG A 332 -1.79 23.99 4.31
N TYR A 333 -1.21 23.76 3.13
CA TYR A 333 -0.21 24.67 2.54
C TYR A 333 -0.83 25.81 1.72
N GLY A 334 -2.17 25.93 1.69
CA GLY A 334 -2.88 27.02 1.01
C GLY A 334 -2.78 26.95 -0.51
N TYR A 335 -2.71 25.77 -1.10
CA TYR A 335 -2.68 25.61 -2.55
C TYR A 335 -4.04 26.01 -3.16
N LYS A 336 -3.99 26.52 -4.40
CA LYS A 336 -5.19 26.87 -5.16
C LYS A 336 -5.92 25.61 -5.63
N PRO A 337 -7.25 25.68 -5.89
CA PRO A 337 -8.07 24.55 -6.33
C PRO A 337 -7.48 23.79 -7.54
N GLU A 338 -6.94 24.50 -8.52
CA GLU A 338 -6.35 23.90 -9.72
C GLU A 338 -5.10 23.05 -9.38
N ALA A 339 -4.28 23.53 -8.45
CA ALA A 339 -3.10 22.78 -7.98
C ALA A 339 -3.53 21.56 -7.14
N ILE A 340 -4.53 21.71 -6.26
CA ILE A 340 -5.07 20.60 -5.47
C ILE A 340 -5.62 19.53 -6.42
N SER A 341 -6.43 19.90 -7.41
CA SER A 341 -6.96 19.00 -8.42
C SER A 341 -5.83 18.26 -9.17
N GLN A 342 -4.78 18.98 -9.57
CA GLN A 342 -3.62 18.38 -10.22
C GLN A 342 -2.93 17.35 -9.31
N TYR A 343 -2.68 17.66 -8.03
CA TYR A 343 -2.01 16.75 -7.09
C TYR A 343 -2.85 15.52 -6.74
N ILE A 344 -4.17 15.69 -6.58
CA ILE A 344 -5.10 14.57 -6.32
C ILE A 344 -5.15 13.64 -7.54
N ASN A 345 -5.15 14.21 -8.76
CA ASN A 345 -5.23 13.46 -10.00
C ASN A 345 -3.89 12.91 -10.46
N GLN A 346 -2.77 13.51 -10.07
CA GLN A 346 -1.45 12.87 -10.12
C GLN A 346 -1.42 11.80 -9.02
N LYS A 347 -2.08 10.67 -9.25
CA LYS A 347 -2.16 9.52 -8.33
C LYS A 347 -0.76 9.26 -7.78
N ARG A 348 -0.44 9.81 -6.60
CA ARG A 348 0.80 9.47 -5.91
C ARG A 348 0.66 8.02 -5.47
N GLY A 349 1.41 7.15 -6.12
CA GLY A 349 1.30 5.73 -5.94
C GLY A 349 1.48 5.35 -4.47
N VAL A 350 0.47 4.71 -3.92
CA VAL A 350 0.60 3.81 -2.79
C VAL A 350 1.06 2.48 -3.39
N LEU A 351 2.32 2.46 -3.79
CA LEU A 351 3.03 1.22 -4.10
C LEU A 351 3.69 0.73 -2.82
#